data_1e4c2993e51ded289a0485d36376843a
#
_entry.id   1e4c2993e51ded289a0485d36376843a
#
_cell.length_a   1.000
_cell.length_b   1.000
_cell.length_c   1.000
_cell.angle_alpha   90.00
_cell.angle_beta   90.00
_cell.angle_gamma   90.00
#
_symmetry.space_group_name_H-M   'P 1'
#
loop_
_entity.id
_entity.type
_entity.pdbx_description
1 polymer ?
#
loop_
_entity_poly.entity_id
_entity_poly.type
_entity_poly.pdbx_seq_one_letter_code
_entity_poly.pdbx_strand_id
1 'polypeptide(L)'
;VDTLYVVEELDPVIETQVKSWGIKAIGKEIFTVQGEYSANMIRQAILKEELDISKPAEAPGRPPILCPGCPHRGVYYVLNKLKIHAAGDIGCYTLGAVAPLSVVDTTICMGASISSLHGMEKAKGKEYIKNWVAVIGDSTFLHTGVNSLMNMMYNKATGTVIILDNSTTGMTGHQDHAATGKTLQGDPTYAIDIPALCRAIGVKNVVEVNARDIQAVEKAVKEEIAKDEVSVIITKTPCVLLDKSKKPLYQTHTDKCKKCGMCMKPGCPAMTKNADGTISIDDTMCTGCGLCASLCKFDAIELVKEGDR
;
A
#
# COMPACT_ATOMS: atom_id res chain seq x y z
N VAL A 1 14.43 -44.31 11.99
CA VAL A 1 15.39 -43.59 11.10
C VAL A 1 16.68 -43.41 11.84
N ASP A 2 17.82 -43.56 11.16
CA ASP A 2 19.14 -43.49 11.80
C ASP A 2 19.58 -42.06 12.03
N THR A 3 19.15 -41.13 11.16
CA THR A 3 19.45 -39.72 11.25
C THR A 3 18.22 -38.87 10.92
N LEU A 4 17.94 -37.89 11.77
CA LEU A 4 16.86 -36.92 11.57
C LEU A 4 17.50 -35.55 11.30
N TYR A 5 17.14 -34.96 10.18
CA TYR A 5 17.52 -33.59 9.86
C TYR A 5 16.30 -32.65 10.02
N VAL A 6 16.51 -31.50 10.65
CA VAL A 6 15.53 -30.42 10.70
C VAL A 6 16.04 -29.30 9.80
N VAL A 7 15.30 -29.05 8.71
CA VAL A 7 15.62 -28.04 7.70
C VAL A 7 14.60 -26.92 7.83
N GLU A 8 15.00 -25.86 8.52
CA GLU A 8 14.18 -24.66 8.72
C GLU A 8 15.03 -23.40 8.57
N GLU A 9 14.45 -22.36 8.03
CA GLU A 9 15.11 -21.06 7.89
C GLU A 9 15.05 -20.28 9.20
N LEU A 10 15.94 -19.28 9.35
CA LEU A 10 16.00 -18.40 10.52
C LEU A 10 16.22 -19.17 11.85
N ASP A 11 15.47 -18.81 12.89
CA ASP A 11 15.62 -19.38 14.23
C ASP A 11 15.19 -20.85 14.32
N PRO A 12 15.86 -21.67 15.17
CA PRO A 12 15.59 -23.10 15.30
C PRO A 12 14.32 -23.39 16.13
N VAL A 13 13.15 -23.10 15.62
CA VAL A 13 11.87 -23.30 16.32
C VAL A 13 11.49 -24.78 16.35
N ILE A 14 11.49 -25.45 15.19
CA ILE A 14 11.14 -26.87 15.06
C ILE A 14 12.24 -27.72 15.67
N GLU A 15 13.50 -27.43 15.38
CA GLU A 15 14.65 -28.15 15.94
C GLU A 15 14.63 -28.12 17.47
N THR A 16 14.42 -26.95 18.05
CA THR A 16 14.34 -26.80 19.52
C THR A 16 13.22 -27.65 20.10
N GLN A 17 12.05 -27.65 19.47
CA GLN A 17 10.91 -28.44 19.93
C GLN A 17 11.18 -29.94 19.83
N VAL A 18 11.75 -30.40 18.70
CA VAL A 18 12.12 -31.83 18.51
C VAL A 18 13.14 -32.27 19.55
N LYS A 19 14.18 -31.48 19.79
CA LYS A 19 15.19 -31.75 20.79
C LYS A 19 14.64 -31.73 22.22
N SER A 20 13.64 -30.87 22.50
CA SER A 20 13.00 -30.85 23.83
C SER A 20 12.22 -32.13 24.15
N TRP A 21 11.82 -32.89 23.15
CA TRP A 21 11.20 -34.22 23.31
C TRP A 21 12.22 -35.36 23.48
N GLY A 22 13.52 -35.03 23.58
CA GLY A 22 14.59 -36.03 23.71
C GLY A 22 14.99 -36.70 22.38
N ILE A 23 14.48 -36.22 21.26
CA ILE A 23 14.80 -36.74 19.92
C ILE A 23 16.10 -36.10 19.44
N LYS A 24 17.07 -36.90 19.01
CA LYS A 24 18.29 -36.40 18.39
C LYS A 24 18.01 -35.91 16.97
N ALA A 25 18.32 -34.66 16.69
CA ALA A 25 18.16 -34.07 15.37
C ALA A 25 19.36 -33.20 15.04
N ILE A 26 19.72 -33.16 13.77
CA ILE A 26 20.74 -32.30 13.21
C ILE A 26 20.02 -31.13 12.49
N GLY A 27 20.34 -29.91 12.85
CA GLY A 27 19.73 -28.71 12.27
C GLY A 27 20.73 -27.59 12.10
N LYS A 28 20.73 -26.61 12.97
CA LYS A 28 21.60 -25.42 12.86
C LYS A 28 23.09 -25.71 13.06
N GLU A 29 23.45 -26.92 13.44
CA GLU A 29 24.87 -27.34 13.40
C GLU A 29 25.44 -27.35 11.96
N ILE A 30 24.59 -27.58 10.95
CA ILE A 30 24.99 -27.64 9.54
C ILE A 30 24.27 -26.63 8.65
N PHE A 31 23.22 -25.98 9.14
CA PHE A 31 22.42 -25.00 8.42
C PHE A 31 22.60 -23.61 9.01
N THR A 32 22.79 -22.60 8.16
CA THR A 32 22.89 -21.19 8.57
C THR A 32 21.57 -20.67 9.17
N VAL A 33 21.66 -19.72 10.10
CA VAL A 33 20.49 -18.97 10.60
C VAL A 33 20.15 -17.74 9.73
N GLN A 34 20.93 -17.47 8.68
CA GLN A 34 20.77 -16.28 7.85
C GLN A 34 20.44 -16.66 6.41
N GLY A 35 19.52 -15.90 5.81
CA GLY A 35 19.15 -16.02 4.40
C GLY A 35 18.17 -17.17 4.11
N GLU A 36 17.80 -17.24 2.86
CA GLU A 36 16.94 -18.30 2.31
C GLU A 36 17.75 -19.54 1.98
N TYR A 37 17.14 -20.73 2.13
CA TYR A 37 17.78 -21.98 1.73
C TYR A 37 17.43 -22.34 0.29
N SER A 38 18.42 -22.80 -0.45
CA SER A 38 18.25 -23.39 -1.76
C SER A 38 18.42 -24.92 -1.71
N ALA A 39 17.86 -25.62 -2.70
CA ALA A 39 18.08 -27.06 -2.84
C ALA A 39 19.57 -27.41 -2.87
N ASN A 40 20.41 -26.57 -3.48
CA ASN A 40 21.85 -26.79 -3.55
C ASN A 40 22.52 -26.67 -2.19
N MET A 41 22.13 -25.67 -1.36
CA MET A 41 22.64 -25.56 0.03
C MET A 41 22.30 -26.80 0.86
N ILE A 42 21.07 -27.31 0.73
CA ILE A 42 20.63 -28.51 1.45
C ILE A 42 21.42 -29.74 0.98
N ARG A 43 21.62 -29.92 -0.33
CA ARG A 43 22.46 -31.01 -0.87
C ARG A 43 23.90 -30.95 -0.37
N GLN A 44 24.51 -29.78 -0.41
CA GLN A 44 25.87 -29.59 0.14
C GLN A 44 25.94 -29.91 1.64
N ALA A 45 24.96 -29.43 2.43
CA ALA A 45 24.98 -29.63 3.87
C ALA A 45 24.78 -31.10 4.26
N ILE A 46 23.85 -31.81 3.64
CA ILE A 46 23.48 -33.21 3.97
C ILE A 46 24.34 -34.21 3.22
N LEU A 47 24.45 -34.08 1.89
CA LEU A 47 25.10 -35.06 1.01
C LEU A 47 26.59 -34.82 0.84
N LYS A 48 27.09 -33.66 1.29
CA LYS A 48 28.49 -33.24 1.11
C LYS A 48 28.93 -33.18 -0.35
N GLU A 49 27.97 -32.95 -1.28
CA GLU A 49 28.27 -32.84 -2.69
C GLU A 49 28.94 -31.49 -3.00
N GLU A 50 30.01 -31.51 -3.79
CA GLU A 50 30.55 -30.30 -4.41
C GLU A 50 29.67 -29.96 -5.61
N LEU A 51 29.00 -28.81 -5.56
CA LEU A 51 28.11 -28.33 -6.61
C LEU A 51 28.81 -27.19 -7.34
N ASP A 52 28.82 -27.29 -8.67
CA ASP A 52 29.19 -26.15 -9.51
C ASP A 52 28.05 -25.11 -9.44
N ILE A 53 28.21 -24.13 -8.58
CA ILE A 53 27.28 -23.01 -8.43
C ILE A 53 27.74 -21.92 -9.40
N SER A 54 27.31 -21.98 -10.65
CA SER A 54 27.45 -20.86 -11.57
C SER A 54 26.74 -19.63 -10.98
N LYS A 55 27.43 -18.50 -10.90
CA LYS A 55 26.79 -17.24 -10.48
C LYS A 55 25.65 -16.94 -11.44
N PRO A 56 24.41 -16.76 -10.95
CA PRO A 56 23.30 -16.36 -11.82
C PRO A 56 23.65 -15.04 -12.50
N ALA A 57 23.20 -14.86 -13.73
CA ALA A 57 23.31 -13.57 -14.40
C ALA A 57 22.61 -12.48 -13.58
N GLU A 58 23.26 -11.31 -13.46
CA GLU A 58 22.64 -10.18 -12.78
C GLU A 58 21.35 -9.77 -13.51
N ALA A 59 20.23 -9.96 -12.86
CA ALA A 59 18.94 -9.50 -13.36
C ALA A 59 18.68 -8.05 -12.91
N PRO A 60 18.06 -7.22 -13.77
CA PRO A 60 17.68 -5.87 -13.35
C PRO A 60 16.70 -5.93 -12.18
N GLY A 61 16.89 -5.08 -11.18
CA GLY A 61 16.01 -4.98 -10.03
C GLY A 61 14.56 -4.66 -10.46
N ARG A 62 13.59 -5.39 -9.91
CA ARG A 62 12.15 -5.19 -10.14
C ARG A 62 11.44 -4.95 -8.82
N PRO A 63 11.59 -3.75 -8.24
CA PRO A 63 10.92 -3.44 -6.97
C PRO A 63 9.40 -3.50 -7.15
N PRO A 64 8.65 -3.91 -6.11
CA PRO A 64 7.20 -3.88 -6.16
C PRO A 64 6.70 -2.44 -6.30
N ILE A 65 5.64 -2.25 -7.09
CA ILE A 65 5.02 -0.95 -7.32
C ILE A 65 3.49 -1.08 -7.25
N LEU A 66 2.81 0.03 -7.00
CA LEU A 66 1.35 0.07 -7.08
C LEU A 66 0.88 -0.23 -8.52
N CYS A 67 -0.26 -0.90 -8.66
CA CYS A 67 -0.84 -1.27 -9.96
C CYS A 67 -1.12 -0.04 -10.86
N PRO A 68 -1.22 -0.22 -12.21
CA PRO A 68 -1.82 0.78 -13.07
C PRO A 68 -3.24 1.11 -12.61
N GLY A 69 -3.60 2.39 -12.52
CA GLY A 69 -4.93 2.81 -12.08
C GLY A 69 -5.26 2.58 -10.60
N CYS A 70 -4.28 2.19 -9.78
CA CYS A 70 -4.48 2.05 -8.35
C CYS A 70 -5.00 3.35 -7.70
N PRO A 71 -6.10 3.30 -6.92
CA PRO A 71 -6.69 4.50 -6.34
C PRO A 71 -5.76 5.21 -5.34
N HIS A 72 -4.87 4.48 -4.67
CA HIS A 72 -3.94 5.06 -3.70
C HIS A 72 -2.97 6.09 -4.32
N ARG A 73 -2.70 6.02 -5.64
CA ARG A 73 -1.79 6.94 -6.33
C ARG A 73 -2.23 8.39 -6.25
N GLY A 74 -3.53 8.65 -6.38
CA GLY A 74 -4.09 10.02 -6.30
C GLY A 74 -3.87 10.64 -4.93
N VAL A 75 -4.13 9.87 -3.89
CA VAL A 75 -3.95 10.30 -2.50
C VAL A 75 -2.49 10.61 -2.20
N TYR A 76 -1.58 9.70 -2.52
CA TYR A 76 -0.15 9.89 -2.29
C TYR A 76 0.46 11.01 -3.15
N TYR A 77 -0.02 11.18 -4.38
CA TYR A 77 0.35 12.35 -5.18
C TYR A 77 0.00 13.66 -4.47
N VAL A 78 -1.20 13.75 -3.87
CA VAL A 78 -1.62 14.94 -3.12
C VAL A 78 -0.75 15.14 -1.89
N LEU A 79 -0.52 14.09 -1.09
CA LEU A 79 0.32 14.20 0.10
C LEU A 79 1.75 14.64 -0.24
N ASN A 80 2.35 14.06 -1.29
CA ASN A 80 3.67 14.48 -1.78
C ASN A 80 3.68 15.94 -2.24
N LYS A 81 2.67 16.35 -3.03
CA LYS A 81 2.50 17.74 -3.49
C LYS A 81 2.44 18.73 -2.33
N LEU A 82 1.76 18.35 -1.26
CA LEU A 82 1.59 19.18 -0.06
C LEU A 82 2.76 19.04 0.94
N LYS A 83 3.75 18.18 0.66
CA LYS A 83 4.87 17.86 1.55
C LYS A 83 4.41 17.36 2.92
N ILE A 84 3.40 16.51 2.92
CA ILE A 84 2.87 15.87 4.11
C ILE A 84 3.49 14.49 4.27
N HIS A 85 3.97 14.21 5.46
CA HIS A 85 4.53 12.94 5.87
C HIS A 85 3.44 11.97 6.31
N ALA A 86 3.65 10.67 6.11
CA ALA A 86 2.69 9.67 6.55
C ALA A 86 3.32 8.65 7.50
N ALA A 87 2.72 8.52 8.67
CA ALA A 87 2.84 7.31 9.47
C ALA A 87 1.99 6.23 8.78
N GLY A 88 2.66 5.29 8.10
CA GLY A 88 2.02 4.28 7.28
C GLY A 88 1.72 2.99 8.02
N ASP A 89 1.03 2.13 7.32
CA ASP A 89 0.59 0.83 7.81
C ASP A 89 0.87 -0.27 6.76
N ILE A 90 0.43 -1.49 7.01
CA ILE A 90 0.72 -2.67 6.19
C ILE A 90 -0.41 -2.94 5.19
N GLY A 91 -0.09 -2.90 3.90
CA GLY A 91 -0.98 -3.16 2.78
C GLY A 91 -0.38 -2.68 1.47
N CYS A 92 -1.10 -2.73 0.35
CA CYS A 92 -0.63 -2.18 -0.94
C CYS A 92 -0.15 -0.73 -0.81
N TYR A 93 -0.79 0.03 0.05
CA TYR A 93 -0.49 1.43 0.30
C TYR A 93 0.85 1.67 1.02
N THR A 94 1.49 0.65 1.62
CA THR A 94 2.88 0.74 2.09
C THR A 94 3.83 1.12 0.95
N LEU A 95 3.49 0.76 -0.29
CA LEU A 95 4.26 1.13 -1.48
C LEU A 95 4.25 2.65 -1.78
N GLY A 96 3.51 3.44 -1.03
CA GLY A 96 3.66 4.90 -0.99
C GLY A 96 5.01 5.38 -0.47
N ALA A 97 5.81 4.50 0.14
CA ALA A 97 7.20 4.77 0.54
C ALA A 97 8.15 4.82 -0.66
N VAL A 98 7.80 4.14 -1.76
CA VAL A 98 8.69 4.00 -2.93
C VAL A 98 8.52 5.20 -3.87
N ALA A 99 9.62 5.61 -4.51
CA ALA A 99 9.59 6.63 -5.53
C ALA A 99 8.63 6.27 -6.68
N PRO A 100 7.98 7.27 -7.32
CA PRO A 100 8.12 8.72 -7.11
C PRO A 100 7.18 9.28 -6.03
N LEU A 101 6.42 8.45 -5.34
CA LEU A 101 5.45 8.87 -4.33
C LEU A 101 6.14 9.33 -3.05
N SER A 102 6.99 8.47 -2.44
CA SER A 102 7.91 8.78 -1.33
C SER A 102 7.26 9.61 -0.20
N VAL A 103 6.11 9.14 0.31
CA VAL A 103 5.30 9.85 1.32
C VAL A 103 5.26 9.10 2.65
N VAL A 104 5.32 7.77 2.60
CA VAL A 104 5.26 6.93 3.79
C VAL A 104 6.66 6.85 4.40
N ASP A 105 6.82 7.44 5.58
CA ASP A 105 8.12 7.56 6.25
C ASP A 105 8.34 6.49 7.32
N THR A 106 7.25 5.96 7.90
CA THR A 106 7.32 4.93 8.93
C THR A 106 6.32 3.82 8.68
N THR A 107 6.73 2.58 8.93
CA THR A 107 5.84 1.41 8.93
C THR A 107 6.36 0.43 9.98
N ILE A 108 5.53 0.06 10.95
CA ILE A 108 5.93 -0.81 12.07
C ILE A 108 5.24 -2.16 11.97
N CYS A 109 3.92 -2.21 12.11
CA CYS A 109 3.11 -3.41 12.01
C CYS A 109 1.66 -3.06 11.65
N MET A 110 0.83 -4.06 11.33
CA MET A 110 -0.58 -3.85 11.00
C MET A 110 -1.31 -3.12 12.14
N GLY A 111 -1.95 -1.98 11.80
CA GLY A 111 -2.72 -1.13 12.70
C GLY A 111 -1.92 -0.09 13.48
N ALA A 112 -0.58 -0.05 13.32
CA ALA A 112 0.27 0.83 14.13
C ALA A 112 0.32 2.29 13.63
N SER A 113 -0.12 2.60 12.43
CA SER A 113 -0.01 3.96 11.86
C SER A 113 -0.66 5.04 12.71
N ILE A 114 -1.88 4.78 13.17
CA ILE A 114 -2.65 5.71 14.00
C ILE A 114 -1.99 5.90 15.37
N SER A 115 -1.57 4.80 16.01
CA SER A 115 -0.86 4.85 17.30
C SER A 115 0.50 5.52 17.17
N SER A 116 1.20 5.34 16.04
CA SER A 116 2.48 6.01 15.76
C SER A 116 2.31 7.52 15.67
N LEU A 117 1.31 8.00 14.90
CA LEU A 117 1.00 9.43 14.80
C LEU A 117 0.66 10.01 16.18
N HIS A 118 -0.18 9.31 16.96
CA HIS A 118 -0.52 9.72 18.32
C HIS A 118 0.70 9.73 19.25
N GLY A 119 1.56 8.73 19.15
CA GLY A 119 2.82 8.69 19.92
C GLY A 119 3.76 9.84 19.57
N MET A 120 3.87 10.20 18.29
CA MET A 120 4.65 11.36 17.85
C MET A 120 4.09 12.67 18.44
N GLU A 121 2.75 12.83 18.47
CA GLU A 121 2.10 13.98 19.11
C GLU A 121 2.43 14.06 20.61
N LYS A 122 2.33 12.94 21.32
CA LYS A 122 2.64 12.90 22.76
C LYS A 122 4.12 13.16 23.06
N ALA A 123 5.01 12.68 22.21
CA ALA A 123 6.46 12.82 22.40
C ALA A 123 7.00 14.20 21.98
N LYS A 124 6.44 14.80 20.91
CA LYS A 124 6.97 16.01 20.25
C LYS A 124 6.00 17.19 20.26
N GLY A 125 4.76 16.97 20.66
CA GLY A 125 3.70 17.99 20.67
C GLY A 125 2.96 18.13 19.34
N LYS A 126 1.83 18.85 19.37
CA LYS A 126 0.93 19.08 18.23
C LYS A 126 1.62 19.72 17.02
N GLU A 127 2.54 20.66 17.27
CA GLU A 127 3.25 21.39 16.21
C GLU A 127 4.07 20.43 15.33
N TYR A 128 4.64 19.38 15.92
CA TYR A 128 5.42 18.40 15.18
C TYR A 128 4.59 17.62 14.17
N ILE A 129 3.35 17.27 14.54
CA ILE A 129 2.48 16.45 13.67
C ILE A 129 1.65 17.26 12.67
N LYS A 130 1.78 18.59 12.61
CA LYS A 130 1.05 19.43 11.64
C LYS A 130 1.25 19.04 10.19
N ASN A 131 2.41 18.47 9.85
CA ASN A 131 2.72 17.99 8.53
C ASN A 131 2.66 16.46 8.43
N TRP A 132 1.98 15.80 9.38
CA TRP A 132 1.86 14.36 9.44
C TRP A 132 0.41 13.91 9.40
N VAL A 133 0.19 12.77 8.75
CA VAL A 133 -1.07 12.05 8.80
C VAL A 133 -0.80 10.57 9.13
N ALA A 134 -1.78 9.87 9.69
CA ALA A 134 -1.75 8.41 9.70
C ALA A 134 -2.46 7.89 8.45
N VAL A 135 -1.88 6.91 7.75
CA VAL A 135 -2.48 6.29 6.57
C VAL A 135 -2.68 4.81 6.84
N ILE A 136 -3.91 4.32 6.64
CA ILE A 136 -4.29 2.93 6.91
C ILE A 136 -5.33 2.46 5.89
N GLY A 137 -5.29 1.18 5.48
CA GLY A 137 -6.31 0.60 4.61
C GLY A 137 -7.58 0.23 5.38
N ASP A 138 -8.69 0.06 4.67
CA ASP A 138 -10.00 -0.32 5.19
C ASP A 138 -9.98 -1.64 5.99
N SER A 139 -9.41 -2.68 5.43
CA SER A 139 -9.25 -3.98 6.09
C SER A 139 -8.40 -3.88 7.35
N THR A 140 -7.23 -3.24 7.26
CA THR A 140 -6.31 -3.07 8.39
C THR A 140 -6.93 -2.18 9.49
N PHE A 141 -7.70 -1.15 9.10
CA PHE A 141 -8.43 -0.31 10.06
C PHE A 141 -9.42 -1.14 10.88
N LEU A 142 -10.24 -1.98 10.22
CA LEU A 142 -11.20 -2.83 10.90
C LEU A 142 -10.54 -3.95 11.72
N HIS A 143 -9.37 -4.42 11.30
CA HIS A 143 -8.62 -5.46 12.02
C HIS A 143 -8.01 -4.93 13.33
N THR A 144 -7.25 -3.81 13.27
CA THR A 144 -6.47 -3.32 14.42
C THR A 144 -6.38 -1.79 14.55
N GLY A 145 -6.93 -1.02 13.59
CA GLY A 145 -6.87 0.45 13.62
C GLY A 145 -7.95 1.11 14.50
N VAL A 146 -9.09 0.45 14.66
CA VAL A 146 -10.25 0.99 15.41
C VAL A 146 -9.88 1.33 16.85
N ASN A 147 -9.20 0.43 17.55
CA ASN A 147 -8.75 0.63 18.92
C ASN A 147 -7.76 1.80 19.05
N SER A 148 -6.89 1.99 18.06
CA SER A 148 -5.97 3.12 18.03
C SER A 148 -6.70 4.46 17.85
N LEU A 149 -7.74 4.51 17.01
CA LEU A 149 -8.58 5.69 16.85
C LEU A 149 -9.37 5.99 18.13
N MET A 150 -9.92 4.96 18.79
CA MET A 150 -10.57 5.11 20.12
C MET A 150 -9.59 5.71 21.13
N ASN A 151 -8.34 5.25 21.15
CA ASN A 151 -7.33 5.79 22.05
C ASN A 151 -6.98 7.26 21.76
N MET A 152 -6.89 7.66 20.48
CA MET A 152 -6.72 9.07 20.09
C MET A 152 -7.86 9.94 20.63
N MET A 153 -9.11 9.49 20.44
CA MET A 153 -10.30 10.21 20.94
C MET A 153 -10.30 10.32 22.46
N TYR A 154 -10.06 9.21 23.16
CA TYR A 154 -10.01 9.17 24.62
C TYR A 154 -8.95 10.14 25.20
N ASN A 155 -7.79 10.23 24.54
CA ASN A 155 -6.67 11.05 24.99
C ASN A 155 -6.64 12.46 24.37
N LYS A 156 -7.72 12.91 23.72
CA LYS A 156 -7.86 14.25 23.11
C LYS A 156 -6.69 14.59 22.19
N ALA A 157 -6.34 13.69 21.30
CA ALA A 157 -5.35 13.91 20.26
C ALA A 157 -5.87 14.86 19.15
N THR A 158 -4.99 15.27 18.24
CA THR A 158 -5.31 16.24 17.17
C THR A 158 -4.93 15.76 15.77
N GLY A 159 -4.45 14.56 15.59
CA GLY A 159 -3.96 14.09 14.29
C GLY A 159 -5.06 13.75 13.30
N THR A 160 -4.73 13.81 12.01
CA THR A 160 -5.60 13.39 10.90
C THR A 160 -5.28 11.96 10.47
N VAL A 161 -6.32 11.13 10.35
CA VAL A 161 -6.24 9.75 9.88
C VAL A 161 -6.85 9.66 8.48
N ILE A 162 -6.13 9.09 7.53
CA ILE A 162 -6.62 8.81 6.18
C ILE A 162 -6.85 7.32 6.03
N ILE A 163 -8.11 6.92 5.89
CA ILE A 163 -8.50 5.54 5.62
C ILE A 163 -8.62 5.36 4.11
N LEU A 164 -7.79 4.50 3.55
CA LEU A 164 -7.77 4.16 2.13
C LEU A 164 -8.72 2.99 1.88
N ASP A 165 -10.00 3.29 1.64
CA ASP A 165 -11.04 2.28 1.35
C ASP A 165 -10.97 1.89 -0.14
N ASN A 166 -10.39 0.73 -0.41
CA ASN A 166 -10.38 0.11 -1.73
C ASN A 166 -11.30 -1.12 -1.83
N SER A 167 -12.13 -1.35 -0.83
CA SER A 167 -13.16 -2.39 -0.74
C SER A 167 -12.62 -3.82 -0.85
N THR A 168 -11.36 -4.05 -0.43
CA THR A 168 -10.75 -5.38 -0.42
C THR A 168 -9.42 -5.41 0.36
N THR A 169 -9.04 -6.57 0.87
CA THR A 169 -7.68 -6.83 1.38
C THR A 169 -6.77 -7.18 0.20
N GLY A 170 -6.31 -6.15 -0.55
CA GLY A 170 -5.71 -6.32 -1.87
C GLY A 170 -4.40 -7.07 -1.91
N MET A 171 -3.45 -6.76 -1.02
CA MET A 171 -2.07 -7.26 -1.06
C MET A 171 -1.96 -8.79 -0.96
N THR A 172 -2.83 -9.43 -0.19
CA THR A 172 -2.78 -10.86 0.12
C THR A 172 -3.70 -11.72 -0.73
N GLY A 173 -4.33 -11.16 -1.76
CA GLY A 173 -5.14 -11.90 -2.72
C GLY A 173 -6.62 -11.52 -2.76
N HIS A 174 -6.95 -10.28 -2.41
CA HIS A 174 -8.31 -9.72 -2.54
C HIS A 174 -9.34 -10.39 -1.63
N GLN A 175 -8.96 -10.71 -0.39
CA GLN A 175 -9.90 -11.25 0.59
C GLN A 175 -10.97 -10.22 0.95
N ASP A 176 -12.16 -10.75 1.21
CA ASP A 176 -13.24 -9.97 1.81
C ASP A 176 -12.91 -9.62 3.27
N HIS A 177 -13.51 -8.56 3.78
CA HIS A 177 -13.40 -8.10 5.16
C HIS A 177 -14.74 -7.56 5.65
N ALA A 178 -14.84 -7.16 6.90
CA ALA A 178 -16.11 -6.83 7.54
C ALA A 178 -16.92 -5.68 6.87
N ALA A 179 -16.28 -4.85 6.01
CA ALA A 179 -16.99 -3.79 5.25
C ALA A 179 -17.30 -4.18 3.80
N THR A 180 -17.01 -5.40 3.33
CA THR A 180 -17.30 -5.80 1.94
C THR A 180 -18.70 -6.37 1.75
N GLY A 181 -19.40 -6.71 2.84
CA GLY A 181 -20.76 -7.27 2.79
C GLY A 181 -20.83 -8.74 2.41
N LYS A 182 -19.72 -9.48 2.59
CA LYS A 182 -19.63 -10.92 2.34
C LYS A 182 -19.00 -11.64 3.50
N THR A 183 -19.48 -12.86 3.77
CA THR A 183 -18.83 -13.80 4.70
C THR A 183 -17.58 -14.41 4.07
N LEU A 184 -16.80 -15.15 4.87
CA LEU A 184 -15.65 -15.90 4.36
C LEU A 184 -16.02 -16.91 3.25
N GLN A 185 -17.22 -17.48 3.30
CA GLN A 185 -17.75 -18.41 2.29
C GLN A 185 -18.38 -17.71 1.09
N GLY A 186 -18.45 -16.36 1.10
CA GLY A 186 -18.99 -15.55 0.02
C GLY A 186 -20.48 -15.21 0.11
N ASP A 187 -21.15 -15.63 1.18
CA ASP A 187 -22.58 -15.31 1.39
C ASP A 187 -22.79 -13.82 1.69
N PRO A 188 -23.86 -13.19 1.21
CA PRO A 188 -24.20 -11.83 1.57
C PRO A 188 -24.38 -11.65 3.08
N THR A 189 -23.81 -10.59 3.65
CA THR A 189 -23.93 -10.25 5.06
C THR A 189 -23.92 -8.75 5.27
N TYR A 190 -24.06 -8.31 6.52
CA TYR A 190 -23.95 -6.92 6.90
C TYR A 190 -22.55 -6.37 6.59
N ALA A 191 -22.50 -5.22 5.94
CA ALA A 191 -21.26 -4.47 5.72
C ALA A 191 -21.10 -3.39 6.79
N ILE A 192 -19.98 -3.38 7.49
CA ILE A 192 -19.67 -2.29 8.45
C ILE A 192 -19.54 -0.97 7.68
N ASP A 193 -20.30 0.03 8.11
CA ASP A 193 -20.16 1.40 7.67
C ASP A 193 -18.99 2.07 8.42
N ILE A 194 -17.86 2.22 7.75
CA ILE A 194 -16.65 2.80 8.35
C ILE A 194 -16.87 4.26 8.78
N PRO A 195 -17.48 5.15 7.99
CA PRO A 195 -17.86 6.49 8.44
C PRO A 195 -18.71 6.51 9.71
N ALA A 196 -19.76 5.68 9.76
CA ALA A 196 -20.64 5.58 10.93
C ALA A 196 -19.87 5.06 12.17
N LEU A 197 -18.98 4.08 11.98
CA LEU A 197 -18.12 3.56 13.05
C LEU A 197 -17.21 4.67 13.61
N CYS A 198 -16.57 5.47 12.75
CA CYS A 198 -15.72 6.59 13.18
C CYS A 198 -16.53 7.62 13.98
N ARG A 199 -17.75 7.95 13.54
CA ARG A 199 -18.64 8.86 14.27
C ARG A 199 -19.08 8.26 15.62
N ALA A 200 -19.36 6.96 15.67
CA ALA A 200 -19.73 6.27 16.91
C ALA A 200 -18.59 6.26 17.95
N ILE A 201 -17.34 6.26 17.51
CA ILE A 201 -16.16 6.42 18.37
C ILE A 201 -16.07 7.86 18.93
N GLY A 202 -16.79 8.81 18.34
CA GLY A 202 -16.80 10.23 18.78
C GLY A 202 -16.07 11.19 17.84
N VAL A 203 -15.55 10.73 16.70
CA VAL A 203 -14.92 11.62 15.70
C VAL A 203 -15.98 12.52 15.08
N LYS A 204 -15.85 13.83 15.20
CA LYS A 204 -16.78 14.81 14.64
C LYS A 204 -16.49 15.08 13.16
N ASN A 205 -15.21 15.08 12.80
CA ASN A 205 -14.72 15.43 11.48
C ASN A 205 -14.46 14.16 10.68
N VAL A 206 -15.49 13.66 10.00
CA VAL A 206 -15.43 12.47 9.12
C VAL A 206 -15.84 12.88 7.73
N VAL A 207 -14.91 12.85 6.79
CA VAL A 207 -15.08 13.28 5.40
C VAL A 207 -14.84 12.10 4.46
N GLU A 208 -15.74 11.91 3.50
CA GLU A 208 -15.57 10.91 2.44
C GLU A 208 -15.26 11.60 1.11
N VAL A 209 -14.26 11.10 0.39
CA VAL A 209 -13.86 11.62 -0.92
C VAL A 209 -13.53 10.48 -1.88
N ASN A 210 -13.72 10.72 -3.18
CA ASN A 210 -13.24 9.79 -4.20
C ASN A 210 -11.71 9.95 -4.34
N ALA A 211 -10.97 8.85 -4.19
CA ALA A 211 -9.50 8.85 -4.28
C ALA A 211 -8.95 9.28 -5.66
N ARG A 212 -9.77 9.25 -6.72
CA ARG A 212 -9.40 9.70 -8.08
C ARG A 212 -9.64 11.19 -8.29
N ASP A 213 -10.45 11.82 -7.45
CA ASP A 213 -10.67 13.27 -7.48
C ASP A 213 -9.57 13.98 -6.69
N ILE A 214 -8.50 14.33 -7.40
CA ILE A 214 -7.32 14.98 -6.80
C ILE A 214 -7.69 16.29 -6.11
N GLN A 215 -8.64 17.05 -6.66
CA GLN A 215 -9.01 18.34 -6.11
C GLN A 215 -9.80 18.17 -4.80
N ALA A 216 -10.74 17.21 -4.76
CA ALA A 216 -11.46 16.88 -3.55
C ALA A 216 -10.54 16.33 -2.45
N VAL A 217 -9.61 15.43 -2.81
CA VAL A 217 -8.60 14.91 -1.87
C VAL A 217 -7.72 16.03 -1.33
N GLU A 218 -7.20 16.91 -2.20
CA GLU A 218 -6.35 18.03 -1.78
C GLU A 218 -7.09 18.99 -0.85
N LYS A 219 -8.35 19.30 -1.17
CA LYS A 219 -9.20 20.14 -0.34
C LYS A 219 -9.41 19.50 1.03
N ALA A 220 -9.85 18.25 1.07
CA ALA A 220 -10.10 17.53 2.32
C ALA A 220 -8.84 17.47 3.20
N VAL A 221 -7.68 17.13 2.61
CA VAL A 221 -6.42 17.06 3.36
C VAL A 221 -6.06 18.42 3.97
N LYS A 222 -6.18 19.52 3.22
CA LYS A 222 -5.87 20.87 3.71
C LYS A 222 -6.82 21.32 4.83
N GLU A 223 -8.11 21.02 4.70
CA GLU A 223 -9.13 21.41 5.66
C GLU A 223 -9.01 20.58 6.96
N GLU A 224 -8.81 19.27 6.84
CA GLU A 224 -8.80 18.39 7.99
C GLU A 224 -7.51 18.47 8.81
N ILE A 225 -6.36 18.65 8.16
CA ILE A 225 -5.07 18.77 8.86
C ILE A 225 -4.93 20.09 9.61
N ALA A 226 -5.71 21.11 9.25
CA ALA A 226 -5.74 22.40 9.92
C ALA A 226 -6.54 22.42 11.21
N LYS A 227 -7.29 21.37 11.51
CA LYS A 227 -8.14 21.28 12.71
C LYS A 227 -7.33 20.87 13.93
N ASP A 228 -7.67 21.45 15.08
CA ASP A 228 -7.04 21.11 16.38
C ASP A 228 -7.83 20.03 17.13
N GLU A 229 -8.34 19.05 16.39
CA GLU A 229 -9.03 17.85 16.91
C GLU A 229 -8.86 16.70 15.93
N VAL A 230 -9.19 15.47 16.37
CA VAL A 230 -9.06 14.28 15.52
C VAL A 230 -9.98 14.40 14.30
N SER A 231 -9.40 14.18 13.13
CA SER A 231 -10.12 14.12 11.84
C SER A 231 -9.90 12.79 11.14
N VAL A 232 -10.91 12.34 10.40
CA VAL A 232 -10.82 11.13 9.57
C VAL A 232 -11.24 11.47 8.15
N ILE A 233 -10.36 11.21 7.20
CA ILE A 233 -10.64 11.28 5.76
C ILE A 233 -10.74 9.85 5.22
N ILE A 234 -11.85 9.48 4.62
CA ILE A 234 -12.04 8.17 3.99
C ILE A 234 -11.99 8.37 2.48
N THR A 235 -10.95 7.84 1.85
CA THR A 235 -10.80 7.91 0.38
C THR A 235 -11.37 6.65 -0.24
N LYS A 236 -12.64 6.68 -0.63
CA LYS A 236 -13.38 5.53 -1.10
C LYS A 236 -13.32 5.37 -2.61
N THR A 237 -12.65 4.34 -3.09
CA THR A 237 -12.60 3.97 -4.51
C THR A 237 -12.18 2.52 -4.64
N PRO A 238 -12.99 1.64 -5.24
CA PRO A 238 -12.69 0.22 -5.36
C PRO A 238 -11.33 -0.06 -6.01
N CYS A 239 -10.67 -1.12 -5.55
CA CYS A 239 -9.45 -1.61 -6.14
C CYS A 239 -9.64 -1.86 -7.65
N VAL A 240 -8.71 -1.39 -8.46
CA VAL A 240 -8.79 -1.53 -9.92
C VAL A 240 -8.90 -2.98 -10.39
N LEU A 241 -8.39 -3.93 -9.61
CA LEU A 241 -8.44 -5.36 -9.92
C LEU A 241 -9.80 -6.02 -9.62
N LEU A 242 -10.68 -5.35 -8.87
CA LEU A 242 -12.06 -5.79 -8.65
C LEU A 242 -12.96 -5.46 -9.85
N ASP A 243 -12.65 -4.41 -10.58
CA ASP A 243 -13.43 -3.96 -11.73
C ASP A 243 -12.87 -4.56 -13.02
N LYS A 244 -13.53 -5.59 -13.51
CA LYS A 244 -13.18 -6.28 -14.76
C LYS A 244 -13.86 -5.68 -16.00
N SER A 245 -14.59 -4.57 -15.88
CA SER A 245 -15.22 -3.90 -17.00
C SER A 245 -14.18 -3.31 -17.95
N LYS A 246 -14.42 -3.41 -19.26
CA LYS A 246 -13.60 -2.73 -20.27
C LYS A 246 -13.90 -1.23 -20.18
N LYS A 247 -12.91 -0.44 -19.82
CA LYS A 247 -13.01 1.02 -19.84
C LYS A 247 -12.33 1.59 -21.08
N PRO A 248 -12.80 2.73 -21.58
CA PRO A 248 -12.08 3.44 -22.64
C PRO A 248 -10.69 3.82 -22.13
N LEU A 249 -9.68 3.62 -22.97
CA LEU A 249 -8.29 3.90 -22.62
C LEU A 249 -7.96 5.36 -22.85
N TYR A 250 -6.88 5.81 -22.26
CA TYR A 250 -6.32 7.14 -22.53
C TYR A 250 -5.13 7.03 -23.47
N GLN A 251 -4.99 8.03 -24.33
CA GLN A 251 -3.83 8.19 -25.20
C GLN A 251 -3.23 9.58 -25.05
N THR A 252 -1.98 9.73 -25.45
CA THR A 252 -1.28 11.03 -25.42
C THR A 252 -1.15 11.57 -26.84
N HIS A 253 -1.56 12.83 -27.03
CA HIS A 253 -1.30 13.61 -28.22
C HIS A 253 0.05 14.31 -28.07
N THR A 254 1.05 13.82 -28.80
CA THR A 254 2.44 14.27 -28.67
C THR A 254 2.64 15.72 -29.14
N ASP A 255 1.84 16.17 -30.10
CA ASP A 255 1.79 17.55 -30.58
C ASP A 255 1.33 18.56 -29.51
N LYS A 256 0.38 18.17 -28.66
CA LYS A 256 -0.10 18.96 -27.53
C LYS A 256 0.82 18.86 -26.30
N CYS A 257 1.64 17.80 -26.20
CA CYS A 257 2.44 17.51 -25.03
C CYS A 257 3.57 18.53 -24.81
N LYS A 258 3.52 19.28 -23.71
CA LYS A 258 4.55 20.27 -23.32
C LYS A 258 5.71 19.67 -22.52
N LYS A 259 5.84 18.34 -22.45
CA LYS A 259 6.97 17.62 -21.82
C LYS A 259 7.18 17.96 -20.33
N CYS A 260 6.15 18.47 -19.66
CA CYS A 260 6.24 18.97 -18.28
C CYS A 260 6.32 17.87 -17.21
N GLY A 261 6.00 16.61 -17.54
CA GLY A 261 6.09 15.45 -16.67
C GLY A 261 5.07 15.39 -15.52
N MET A 262 4.11 16.31 -15.45
CA MET A 262 3.13 16.34 -14.35
C MET A 262 2.31 15.06 -14.27
N CYS A 263 1.91 14.49 -15.40
CA CYS A 263 1.15 13.24 -15.49
C CYS A 263 1.95 12.03 -14.99
N MET A 264 3.29 12.08 -14.99
CA MET A 264 4.17 11.02 -14.48
C MET A 264 4.29 10.98 -12.95
N LYS A 265 4.00 12.10 -12.27
CA LYS A 265 4.20 12.22 -10.80
C LYS A 265 3.44 11.18 -9.97
N PRO A 266 2.23 10.73 -10.35
CA PRO A 266 1.59 9.61 -9.63
C PRO A 266 2.28 8.25 -9.81
N GLY A 267 3.31 8.17 -10.67
CA GLY A 267 4.14 6.98 -10.85
C GLY A 267 3.44 5.81 -11.53
N CYS A 268 2.44 6.05 -12.38
CA CYS A 268 1.71 4.98 -13.05
C CYS A 268 2.63 4.16 -13.99
N PRO A 269 2.72 2.83 -13.84
CA PRO A 269 3.61 2.01 -14.68
C PRO A 269 3.17 1.90 -16.14
N ALA A 270 1.91 2.27 -16.47
CA ALA A 270 1.45 2.37 -17.84
C ALA A 270 2.02 3.59 -18.60
N MET A 271 2.78 4.47 -17.92
CA MET A 271 3.30 5.69 -18.53
C MET A 271 4.80 5.63 -18.69
N THR A 272 5.27 5.99 -19.89
CA THR A 272 6.70 6.04 -20.23
C THR A 272 7.07 7.39 -20.78
N LYS A 273 8.24 7.90 -20.41
CA LYS A 273 8.83 9.10 -20.99
C LYS A 273 9.67 8.70 -22.20
N ASN A 274 9.32 9.25 -23.35
CA ASN A 274 10.02 9.02 -24.62
C ASN A 274 11.37 9.75 -24.67
N ALA A 275 12.23 9.36 -25.61
CA ALA A 275 13.55 9.99 -25.79
C ALA A 275 13.46 11.50 -26.10
N ASP A 276 12.41 11.92 -26.80
CA ASP A 276 12.15 13.34 -27.12
C ASP A 276 11.52 14.12 -25.94
N GLY A 277 11.23 13.44 -24.82
CA GLY A 277 10.63 14.00 -23.61
C GLY A 277 9.11 14.00 -23.57
N THR A 278 8.43 13.60 -24.65
CA THR A 278 6.97 13.39 -24.62
C THR A 278 6.62 12.16 -23.78
N ILE A 279 5.33 11.98 -23.48
CA ILE A 279 4.84 10.86 -22.68
C ILE A 279 4.01 9.94 -23.57
N SER A 280 4.20 8.64 -23.44
CA SER A 280 3.33 7.62 -24.02
C SER A 280 2.61 6.84 -22.93
N ILE A 281 1.46 6.31 -23.27
CA ILE A 281 0.64 5.43 -22.41
C ILE A 281 0.58 4.07 -23.08
N ASP A 282 0.98 3.04 -22.34
CA ASP A 282 0.85 1.64 -22.77
C ASP A 282 -0.62 1.22 -22.64
N ASP A 283 -1.24 0.90 -23.75
CA ASP A 283 -2.65 0.53 -23.86
C ASP A 283 -2.94 -0.85 -23.24
N THR A 284 -1.94 -1.74 -23.19
CA THR A 284 -2.06 -3.05 -22.55
C THR A 284 -2.08 -2.97 -21.03
N MET A 285 -1.50 -1.91 -20.46
CA MET A 285 -1.45 -1.67 -19.01
C MET A 285 -2.46 -0.64 -18.56
N CYS A 286 -2.93 0.25 -19.42
CA CYS A 286 -3.85 1.32 -19.06
C CYS A 286 -5.22 0.76 -18.63
N THR A 287 -5.73 1.23 -17.50
CA THR A 287 -7.03 0.82 -16.94
C THR A 287 -8.13 1.86 -17.14
N GLY A 288 -7.87 2.96 -17.85
CA GLY A 288 -8.84 4.01 -18.09
C GLY A 288 -9.23 4.84 -16.85
N CYS A 289 -8.38 4.89 -15.82
CA CYS A 289 -8.72 5.56 -14.55
C CYS A 289 -8.76 7.09 -14.59
N GLY A 290 -8.17 7.73 -15.62
CA GLY A 290 -8.20 9.17 -15.84
C GLY A 290 -7.25 10.02 -14.98
N LEU A 291 -6.52 9.44 -14.03
CA LEU A 291 -5.66 10.19 -13.11
C LEU A 291 -4.59 11.04 -13.84
N CYS A 292 -3.98 10.49 -14.89
CA CYS A 292 -2.98 11.22 -15.69
C CYS A 292 -3.60 12.38 -16.49
N ALA A 293 -4.82 12.18 -17.01
CA ALA A 293 -5.55 13.22 -17.75
C ALA A 293 -5.94 14.38 -16.83
N SER A 294 -6.41 14.12 -15.60
CA SER A 294 -6.77 15.17 -14.64
C SER A 294 -5.59 16.05 -14.22
N LEU A 295 -4.36 15.61 -14.44
CA LEU A 295 -3.13 16.35 -14.17
C LEU A 295 -2.58 17.08 -15.38
N CYS A 296 -3.09 16.81 -16.58
CA CYS A 296 -2.62 17.43 -17.81
C CYS A 296 -3.31 18.78 -18.03
N LYS A 297 -2.56 19.88 -17.86
CA LYS A 297 -3.06 21.24 -18.07
C LYS A 297 -3.14 21.64 -19.56
N PHE A 298 -2.73 20.77 -20.46
CA PHE A 298 -2.60 21.06 -21.89
C PHE A 298 -3.52 20.20 -22.75
N ASP A 299 -4.42 19.44 -22.11
CA ASP A 299 -5.34 18.51 -22.78
C ASP A 299 -4.63 17.58 -23.77
N ALA A 300 -3.38 17.20 -23.41
CA ALA A 300 -2.57 16.30 -24.22
C ALA A 300 -2.88 14.83 -23.93
N ILE A 301 -3.72 14.50 -22.92
CA ILE A 301 -4.11 13.15 -22.57
C ILE A 301 -5.63 13.08 -22.64
N GLU A 302 -6.14 12.33 -23.59
CA GLU A 302 -7.56 12.20 -23.90
C GLU A 302 -8.01 10.75 -23.96
N LEU A 303 -9.31 10.52 -23.80
CA LEU A 303 -9.91 9.21 -24.01
C LEU A 303 -9.82 8.81 -25.48
N VAL A 304 -9.45 7.56 -25.74
CA VAL A 304 -9.52 6.95 -27.08
C VAL A 304 -10.99 6.82 -27.48
N LYS A 305 -11.37 7.41 -28.61
CA LYS A 305 -12.74 7.32 -29.13
C LYS A 305 -13.02 5.91 -29.68
N GLU A 306 -14.28 5.46 -29.54
CA GLU A 306 -14.72 4.25 -30.23
C GLU A 306 -14.58 4.49 -31.74
N GLY A 307 -13.72 3.70 -32.40
CA GLY A 307 -13.40 3.82 -33.83
C GLY A 307 -11.93 4.15 -34.14
N ASP A 308 -11.14 4.57 -33.17
CA ASP A 308 -9.70 4.89 -33.34
C ASP A 308 -8.79 3.70 -32.95
N ARG A 309 -9.32 2.48 -32.91
CA ARG A 309 -8.58 1.23 -32.59
C ARG A 309 -8.33 0.40 -33.82
#